data_5d4f8b1460adb42f981a9acc0312e423
#
_entry.id   5d4f8b1460adb42f981a9acc0312e423
#
_cell.length_a   1.000
_cell.length_b   1.000
_cell.length_c   1.000
_cell.angle_alpha   90.00
_cell.angle_beta   90.00
_cell.angle_gamma   90.00
#
_symmetry.space_group_name_H-M   'P 1'
#
loop_
_entity.id
_entity.type
_entity.pdbx_description
1 polymer ?
#
loop_
_entity_poly.entity_id
_entity_poly.type
_entity_poly.pdbx_seq_one_letter_code
_entity_poly.pdbx_strand_id
1 'polypeptide(L)' 'MPNLAEKFISDNGANIYDRVKITNKDQTLEGIIMPRNKFSGEHVIVLKLDNGYNIGISAENAEMSIL' A
#
# COMPACT_ATOMS: atom_id res chain seq x y z
N MET A 1 3.99 -17.79 -3.13
CA MET A 1 2.81 -17.40 -2.35
C MET A 1 2.79 -15.89 -2.22
N PRO A 2 1.60 -15.27 -2.28
CA PRO A 2 1.54 -13.83 -2.07
C PRO A 2 1.93 -13.51 -0.63
N ASN A 3 2.63 -12.40 -0.44
CA ASN A 3 2.95 -11.93 0.88
C ASN A 3 1.77 -11.16 1.47
N LEU A 4 1.90 -10.70 2.71
CA LEU A 4 0.80 -10.00 3.38
C LEU A 4 0.39 -8.73 2.64
N ALA A 5 1.34 -7.97 2.11
CA ALA A 5 1.03 -6.75 1.38
C ALA A 5 0.25 -7.05 0.10
N GLU A 6 0.69 -8.04 -0.67
CA GLU A 6 0.00 -8.43 -1.90
C GLU A 6 -1.40 -8.94 -1.61
N LYS A 7 -1.54 -9.74 -0.56
CA LYS A 7 -2.84 -10.25 -0.14
C LYS A 7 -3.78 -9.12 0.27
N PHE A 8 -3.26 -8.16 1.01
CA PHE A 8 -4.05 -7.00 1.45
C PHE A 8 -4.57 -6.21 0.26
N ILE A 9 -3.71 -5.95 -0.72
CA ILE A 9 -4.10 -5.24 -1.95
C ILE A 9 -5.20 -6.03 -2.68
N SER A 10 -4.99 -7.32 -2.87
CA SER A 10 -5.92 -8.19 -3.58
C SER A 10 -7.26 -8.31 -2.84
N ASP A 11 -7.23 -8.49 -1.53
CA ASP A 11 -8.45 -8.64 -0.71
C ASP A 11 -9.31 -7.38 -0.75
N ASN A 12 -8.71 -6.22 -0.97
CA ASN A 12 -9.43 -4.96 -1.09
C ASN A 12 -9.86 -4.65 -2.52
N GLY A 13 -9.57 -5.54 -3.47
CA GLY A 13 -9.95 -5.34 -4.86
C GLY A 13 -9.11 -4.32 -5.61
N ALA A 14 -7.94 -4.00 -5.07
CA ALA A 14 -7.05 -3.00 -5.66
C ALA A 14 -6.01 -3.66 -6.57
N ASN A 15 -5.40 -2.86 -7.41
CA ASN A 15 -4.33 -3.29 -8.30
C ASN A 15 -3.15 -2.33 -8.21
N ILE A 16 -1.99 -2.77 -8.70
CA ILE A 16 -0.84 -1.90 -8.84
C ILE A 16 -1.24 -0.70 -9.71
N TYR A 17 -0.80 0.47 -9.32
CA TYR A 17 -1.09 1.77 -9.94
C TYR A 17 -2.47 2.33 -9.63
N ASP A 18 -3.28 1.64 -8.83
CA ASP A 18 -4.53 2.23 -8.35
C ASP A 18 -4.23 3.30 -7.30
N ARG A 19 -5.06 4.34 -7.30
CA ARG A 19 -4.98 5.38 -6.27
C ARG A 19 -5.81 4.94 -5.08
N VAL A 20 -5.19 4.93 -3.92
CA VAL A 20 -5.83 4.44 -2.70
C VAL A 20 -5.50 5.32 -1.51
N LYS A 21 -6.30 5.18 -0.47
CA LYS A 21 -6.06 5.78 0.82
C LYS A 21 -5.90 4.65 1.83
N ILE A 22 -4.78 4.61 2.52
CA ILE A 22 -4.49 3.57 3.52
C ILE A 22 -4.34 4.21 4.88
N THR A 23 -5.04 3.66 5.85
CA THR A 23 -4.97 4.09 7.24
C THR A 23 -4.38 2.94 8.06
N ASN A 24 -3.35 3.24 8.85
CA ASN A 24 -2.69 2.30 9.71
C ASN A 24 -2.38 2.99 11.03
N LYS A 25 -3.05 2.57 12.12
CA LYS A 25 -2.94 3.21 13.44
C LYS A 25 -3.25 4.72 13.31
N ASP A 26 -2.29 5.57 13.61
CA ASP A 26 -2.48 7.01 13.57
C ASP A 26 -2.07 7.62 12.24
N GLN A 27 -1.65 6.80 11.30
CA GLN A 27 -1.13 7.27 10.02
C GLN A 27 -2.14 7.04 8.91
N THR A 28 -2.37 8.07 8.11
CA THR A 28 -3.21 7.98 6.91
C THR A 28 -2.41 8.49 5.73
N LEU A 29 -2.31 7.68 4.69
CA LEU A 29 -1.56 8.01 3.48
C LEU A 29 -2.45 7.81 2.27
N GLU A 30 -2.34 8.72 1.30
CA GLU A 30 -3.04 8.64 0.04
C GLU A 30 -2.04 8.72 -1.09
N GLY A 31 -2.14 7.77 -2.02
CA GLY A 31 -1.20 7.73 -3.13
C GLY A 31 -1.50 6.58 -4.05
N ILE A 32 -0.59 6.36 -4.97
CA ILE A 32 -0.70 5.32 -5.99
C ILE A 32 0.12 4.11 -5.56
N ILE A 33 -0.49 2.93 -5.62
CA ILE A 33 0.20 1.69 -5.28
C ILE A 33 1.29 1.44 -6.31
N MET A 34 2.53 1.33 -5.84
CA MET A 34 3.68 1.08 -6.71
C MET A 34 4.08 -0.38 -6.65
N PRO A 35 4.71 -0.89 -7.72
CA PRO A 35 5.24 -2.24 -7.68
C PRO A 35 6.22 -2.38 -6.54
N ARG A 36 6.13 -3.51 -5.84
CA ARG A 36 7.00 -3.82 -4.75
C ARG A 36 8.41 -4.09 -5.28
N ASN A 37 9.43 -3.53 -4.62
CA ASN A 37 10.80 -3.86 -4.97
C ASN A 37 11.37 -4.88 -3.98
N LYS A 38 12.52 -5.45 -4.31
CA LYS A 38 13.12 -6.51 -3.51
C LYS A 38 13.61 -6.06 -2.13
N PHE A 39 13.66 -4.76 -1.90
CA PHE A 39 14.09 -4.21 -0.62
C PHE A 39 12.92 -3.89 0.30
N SER A 40 11.70 -4.01 -0.20
CA SER A 40 10.51 -3.80 0.62
C SER A 40 10.27 -5.02 1.50
N GLY A 41 9.83 -4.81 2.73
CA GLY A 41 9.42 -5.91 3.60
C GLY A 41 8.16 -6.59 3.08
N GLU A 42 7.88 -7.80 3.56
CA GLU A 42 6.72 -8.57 3.12
C GLU A 42 5.39 -7.92 3.50
N HIS A 43 5.41 -7.06 4.51
CA HIS A 43 4.21 -6.40 5.02
C HIS A 43 4.08 -4.96 4.54
N VAL A 44 4.98 -4.52 3.68
CA VAL A 44 5.04 -3.11 3.30
C VAL A 44 4.44 -2.89 1.93
N ILE A 45 3.50 -1.93 1.87
CA ILE A 45 2.94 -1.45 0.62
C ILE A 45 3.63 -0.14 0.29
N VAL A 46 4.12 -0.02 -0.94
CA VAL A 46 4.78 1.21 -1.37
C VAL A 46 3.77 2.08 -2.10
N LEU A 47 3.62 3.32 -1.64
CA LEU A 47 2.75 4.29 -2.26
C LEU A 47 3.58 5.46 -2.79
N LYS A 48 3.22 5.93 -3.98
CA LYS A 48 3.77 7.15 -4.53
C LYS A 48 2.83 8.29 -4.17
N LEU A 49 3.33 9.24 -3.39
CA LEU A 49 2.55 10.38 -2.93
C LEU A 49 2.48 11.47 -4.00
N ASP A 50 1.55 12.41 -3.83
CA ASP A 50 1.36 13.51 -4.78
C ASP A 50 2.60 14.39 -4.94
N ASN A 51 3.45 14.45 -3.90
CA ASN A 51 4.70 15.22 -3.97
C ASN A 51 5.83 14.47 -4.68
N GLY A 52 5.57 13.27 -5.21
CA GLY A 52 6.54 12.49 -5.95
C GLY A 52 7.37 11.53 -5.11
N TYR A 53 7.29 11.58 -3.80
CA TYR A 53 8.02 10.65 -2.94
C TYR A 53 7.30 9.32 -2.83
N ASN A 54 8.08 8.25 -2.76
CA ASN A 54 7.57 6.92 -2.45
C ASN A 54 7.71 6.69 -0.95
N ILE A 55 6.68 6.11 -0.34
CA ILE A 55 6.70 5.81 1.08
C ILE A 55 6.14 4.40 1.29
N GLY A 56 6.71 3.70 2.27
CA GLY A 56 6.21 2.39 2.65
C GLY A 56 5.26 2.50 3.83
N ILE A 57 4.18 1.74 3.80
CA ILE A 57 3.24 1.65 4.91
C ILE A 57 2.95 0.18 5.18
N SER A 58 2.90 -0.19 6.47
CA SER A 58 2.62 -1.57 6.85
C SER A 58 1.17 -1.93 6.52
N ALA A 59 0.98 -3.11 5.96
CA ALA A 59 -0.36 -3.66 5.71
C ALA A 59 -0.97 -4.27 6.97
N GLU A 60 -0.20 -4.46 8.03
CA GLU A 60 -0.72 -5.01 9.26
C GLU A 60 -1.66 -4.03 9.95
N ASN A 61 -2.86 -4.51 10.29
CA ASN A 61 -3.89 -3.71 10.96
C ASN A 61 -4.25 -2.44 10.18
N ALA A 62 -4.12 -2.50 8.86
CA ALA A 62 -4.40 -1.37 7.98
C ALA A 62 -5.78 -1.50 7.35
N GLU A 63 -6.32 -0.36 6.92
CA GLU A 63 -7.55 -0.29 6.15
C GLU A 63 -7.26 0.46 4.87
N MET A 64 -7.92 0.04 3.79
CA MET A 64 -7.74 0.65 2.47
C MET A 64 -9.07 1.09 1.89
N SER A 65 -9.07 2.25 1.26
CA SER A 65 -10.18 2.72 0.42
C SER A 65 -9.62 3.01 -0.96
N ILE A 66 -10.29 2.48 -1.98
CA ILE A 66 -9.92 2.75 -3.38
C ILE A 66 -10.59 4.06 -3.78
N LEU A 67 -9.82 4.98 -4.31
CA LEU A 67 -10.31 6.32 -4.67
C LEU A 67 -10.70 6.42 -6.13
#